data_4dc9159e5062e34d4152fccbaa4c1a96
#
_entry.id   4dc9159e5062e34d4152fccbaa4c1a96
#
_cell.length_a   1.000
_cell.length_b   1.000
_cell.length_c   1.000
_cell.angle_alpha   90.00
_cell.angle_beta   90.00
_cell.angle_gamma   90.00
#
_symmetry.space_group_name_H-M   'P 1'
#
loop_
_entity.id
_entity.type
_entity.pdbx_description
1 polymer ?
#
loop_
_entity_poly.entity_id
_entity_poly.type
_entity_poly.pdbx_seq_one_letter_code
_entity_poly.pdbx_strand_id
1 'polypeptide(L)'
;MCRDKIQSINPIGEKLNNSCQQRQQSWTLFAVSIFAIFFFSAALPISESTAGEAWVANMKGANVQIIDTGSNKVVKTIPTGAGAHNVTFSPDGKLAYIANLGTNSITIINAVSKEKLADVLTDTKAHDVAVSPDGKTAVSCNVGAGNITFIDVASKKATHTMPTGKKAITAVFSPDGKTLYVVNAGDGNISVIDVNTQKITKTFPGAKGAMAIKPNNNWSQLWVTDPTDNKLLLMNPKTGSVEASIDVPGEPHGLVHSPDGKTVYVGQRKLNQISMIDTTSRKIVKTTPI
;
A
#
# COMPACT_ATOMS: atom_id res chain seq x y z
N MET A 1 34.05 31.26 25.61
CA MET A 1 34.03 30.68 24.27
C MET A 1 32.75 29.90 24.14
N CYS A 2 31.74 30.55 23.59
CA CYS A 2 30.46 29.93 23.27
C CYS A 2 30.62 29.09 22.00
N ARG A 3 30.22 27.82 22.04
CA ARG A 3 29.97 27.01 20.87
C ARG A 3 28.47 26.88 20.66
N ASP A 4 28.08 27.20 19.44
CA ASP A 4 26.74 27.32 18.97
C ASP A 4 25.91 26.03 19.13
N LYS A 5 24.72 26.20 19.70
CA LYS A 5 23.69 25.16 19.72
C LYS A 5 22.99 25.16 18.34
N ILE A 6 23.19 24.14 17.56
CA ILE A 6 22.39 23.87 16.39
C ILE A 6 21.03 23.40 16.89
N GLN A 7 19.99 24.20 16.68
CA GLN A 7 18.59 23.78 16.89
C GLN A 7 18.17 22.92 15.69
N SER A 8 17.90 21.65 15.94
CA SER A 8 17.26 20.80 14.96
C SER A 8 15.75 21.09 14.91
N ILE A 9 15.28 21.43 13.74
CA ILE A 9 13.85 21.62 13.44
C ILE A 9 13.36 20.31 12.85
N ASN A 10 12.21 19.80 13.34
CA ASN A 10 11.58 18.64 12.72
C ASN A 10 10.92 19.04 11.39
N PRO A 11 10.60 18.11 10.49
CA PRO A 11 10.07 18.42 9.17
C PRO A 11 8.67 19.07 9.17
N ILE A 12 8.10 19.40 10.32
CA ILE A 12 6.78 20.04 10.47
C ILE A 12 6.88 21.47 11.04
N GLY A 13 8.11 21.98 11.34
CA GLY A 13 8.31 23.40 11.69
C GLY A 13 7.98 23.80 13.13
N GLU A 14 7.77 22.88 14.07
CA GLU A 14 7.49 23.20 15.47
C GLU A 14 8.72 23.12 16.37
N LYS A 15 8.88 24.12 17.25
CA LYS A 15 9.93 24.15 18.29
C LYS A 15 9.61 23.18 19.40
N LEU A 16 10.48 22.21 19.63
CA LEU A 16 10.36 21.27 20.75
C LEU A 16 10.75 21.94 22.06
N ASN A 17 9.81 22.09 22.97
CA ASN A 17 10.08 22.46 24.38
C ASN A 17 10.50 21.20 25.13
N ASN A 18 11.71 21.22 25.68
CA ASN A 18 12.23 20.15 26.52
C ASN A 18 11.51 20.12 27.88
N SER A 19 10.50 19.27 27.99
CA SER A 19 10.08 18.69 29.26
C SER A 19 10.09 17.17 29.11
N CYS A 20 10.96 16.55 29.90
CA CYS A 20 11.20 15.13 30.00
C CYS A 20 9.90 14.37 30.33
N GLN A 21 9.29 13.74 29.35
CA GLN A 21 8.44 12.56 29.57
C GLN A 21 8.53 11.65 28.33
N GLN A 22 9.15 10.49 28.54
CA GLN A 22 9.23 9.40 27.61
C GLN A 22 7.84 9.00 27.12
N ARG A 23 7.56 9.20 25.84
CA ARG A 23 6.64 8.39 25.08
C ARG A 23 7.40 7.85 23.87
N GLN A 24 7.80 6.62 23.99
CA GLN A 24 8.32 5.84 22.89
C GLN A 24 7.21 5.67 21.85
N GLN A 25 7.38 6.25 20.68
CA GLN A 25 6.61 5.92 19.50
C GLN A 25 7.51 5.05 18.62
N SER A 26 7.13 3.79 18.51
CA SER A 26 7.74 2.84 17.59
C SER A 26 7.36 3.21 16.14
N TRP A 27 8.37 3.45 15.32
CA TRP A 27 8.22 3.63 13.87
C TRP A 27 8.41 2.29 13.18
N THR A 28 7.46 1.93 12.37
CA THR A 28 7.45 0.67 11.61
C THR A 28 7.91 0.89 10.16
N LEU A 29 8.29 -0.17 9.51
CA LEU A 29 8.81 -0.28 8.14
C LEU A 29 8.01 0.49 7.08
N PHE A 30 8.71 1.23 6.22
CA PHE A 30 8.12 1.93 5.08
C PHE A 30 8.53 1.25 3.78
N ALA A 31 7.56 0.99 2.92
CA ALA A 31 7.80 0.53 1.57
C ALA A 31 7.46 1.63 0.57
N VAL A 32 8.40 2.04 -0.25
CA VAL A 32 8.20 3.07 -1.28
C VAL A 32 8.43 2.43 -2.64
N SER A 33 7.39 2.35 -3.45
CA SER A 33 7.51 2.21 -4.89
C SER A 33 7.78 3.59 -5.48
N ILE A 34 8.29 3.71 -6.70
CA ILE A 34 8.55 5.01 -7.38
C ILE A 34 7.29 5.92 -7.41
N PHE A 35 6.15 5.37 -7.06
CA PHE A 35 4.96 6.09 -6.61
C PHE A 35 4.87 5.87 -5.11
N ALA A 36 5.33 6.86 -4.32
CA ALA A 36 5.45 6.78 -2.87
C ALA A 36 4.13 6.35 -2.21
N ILE A 37 4.04 5.08 -1.81
CA ILE A 37 2.93 4.58 -1.01
C ILE A 37 3.52 4.15 0.34
N PHE A 38 3.15 4.85 1.40
CA PHE A 38 3.55 4.52 2.76
C PHE A 38 2.59 3.48 3.35
N PHE A 39 3.11 2.33 3.78
CA PHE A 39 2.35 1.36 4.55
C PHE A 39 2.68 1.48 6.02
N PHE A 40 1.65 1.71 6.82
CA PHE A 40 1.71 1.59 8.26
C PHE A 40 0.92 0.34 8.68
N SER A 41 1.59 -0.63 9.26
CA SER A 41 0.94 -1.76 9.92
C SER A 41 0.83 -1.44 11.41
N ALA A 42 -0.39 -1.45 11.94
CA ALA A 42 -0.59 -1.42 13.39
C ALA A 42 -0.14 -2.76 13.96
N ALA A 43 1.09 -2.82 14.46
CA ALA A 43 1.63 -4.02 15.12
C ALA A 43 1.51 -3.88 16.65
N LEU A 44 1.23 -4.99 17.31
CA LEU A 44 1.46 -5.22 18.73
C LEU A 44 2.91 -4.80 19.11
N PRO A 45 3.21 -4.46 20.37
CA PRO A 45 4.48 -3.87 20.74
C PRO A 45 5.64 -4.81 20.41
N ILE A 46 6.36 -4.46 19.34
CA ILE A 46 7.66 -5.05 19.03
C ILE A 46 8.70 -4.14 19.69
N SER A 47 9.63 -4.76 20.41
CA SER A 47 10.76 -4.09 21.07
C SER A 47 11.49 -3.14 20.12
N GLU A 48 11.94 -2.04 20.69
CA GLU A 48 12.74 -0.95 20.15
C GLU A 48 13.49 -1.26 18.86
N SER A 49 12.99 -0.78 17.72
CA SER A 49 13.76 -0.59 16.51
C SER A 49 14.14 0.89 16.44
N THR A 50 15.36 1.17 16.70
CA THR A 50 16.03 2.41 16.35
C THR A 50 16.08 2.50 14.83
N ALA A 51 15.59 3.58 14.25
CA ALA A 51 15.50 3.86 12.82
C ALA A 51 14.58 2.93 12.02
N GLY A 52 13.58 3.50 11.36
CA GLY A 52 12.68 2.78 10.45
C GLY A 52 13.37 2.44 9.13
N GLU A 53 12.83 1.50 8.39
CA GLU A 53 13.30 1.15 7.05
C GLU A 53 12.23 1.52 6.01
N ALA A 54 12.66 2.14 4.91
CA ALA A 54 11.84 2.32 3.72
C ALA A 54 12.27 1.32 2.65
N TRP A 55 11.33 0.55 2.13
CA TRP A 55 11.57 -0.41 1.07
C TRP A 55 11.09 0.14 -0.28
N VAL A 56 11.99 0.24 -1.24
CA VAL A 56 11.74 0.85 -2.54
C VAL A 56 11.87 -0.19 -3.64
N ALA A 57 10.76 -0.49 -4.32
CA ALA A 57 10.77 -1.33 -5.51
C ALA A 57 11.30 -0.53 -6.72
N ASN A 58 12.33 -1.05 -7.36
CA ASN A 58 12.98 -0.42 -8.51
C ASN A 58 12.60 -1.15 -9.81
N MET A 59 11.62 -0.60 -10.51
CA MET A 59 11.06 -1.22 -11.72
C MET A 59 12.12 -1.52 -12.78
N LYS A 60 13.01 -0.57 -13.06
CA LYS A 60 14.08 -0.73 -14.05
C LYS A 60 15.26 -1.56 -13.51
N GLY A 61 15.48 -1.55 -12.21
CA GLY A 61 16.60 -2.22 -11.55
C GLY A 61 16.34 -3.69 -11.22
N ALA A 62 15.10 -4.17 -11.33
CA ALA A 62 14.69 -5.53 -10.92
C ALA A 62 15.17 -5.88 -9.51
N ASN A 63 14.99 -4.98 -8.58
CA ASN A 63 15.39 -5.14 -7.19
C ASN A 63 14.48 -4.31 -6.26
N VAL A 64 14.56 -4.62 -4.98
CA VAL A 64 14.08 -3.75 -3.91
C VAL A 64 15.28 -3.21 -3.14
N GLN A 65 15.28 -1.92 -2.85
CA GLN A 65 16.26 -1.26 -2.00
C GLN A 65 15.65 -0.96 -0.64
N ILE A 66 16.44 -1.20 0.40
CA ILE A 66 16.09 -0.90 1.79
C ILE A 66 16.89 0.32 2.19
N ILE A 67 16.19 1.36 2.59
CA ILE A 67 16.75 2.64 3.03
C ILE A 67 16.56 2.74 4.54
N ASP A 68 17.63 2.97 5.26
CA ASP A 68 17.57 3.36 6.67
C ASP A 68 17.10 4.81 6.76
N THR A 69 15.95 5.04 7.41
CA THR A 69 15.31 6.37 7.47
C THR A 69 16.00 7.32 8.44
N GLY A 70 16.86 6.83 9.32
CA GLY A 70 17.66 7.67 10.20
C GLY A 70 18.86 8.28 9.48
N SER A 71 19.57 7.47 8.70
CA SER A 71 20.75 7.91 7.93
C SER A 71 20.44 8.32 6.49
N ASN A 72 19.25 8.03 5.96
CA ASN A 72 18.83 8.19 4.56
C ASN A 72 19.77 7.47 3.57
N LYS A 73 20.34 6.34 3.96
CA LYS A 73 21.24 5.55 3.13
C LYS A 73 20.60 4.22 2.72
N VAL A 74 20.90 3.77 1.51
CA VAL A 74 20.58 2.40 1.08
C VAL A 74 21.46 1.44 1.88
N VAL A 75 20.85 0.59 2.71
CA VAL A 75 21.55 -0.39 3.55
C VAL A 75 21.53 -1.79 2.95
N LYS A 76 20.60 -2.08 2.05
CA LYS A 76 20.50 -3.38 1.37
C LYS A 76 19.84 -3.21 0.01
N THR A 77 20.30 -4.00 -0.97
CA THR A 77 19.65 -4.20 -2.27
C THR A 77 19.39 -5.70 -2.44
N ILE A 78 18.15 -6.08 -2.72
CA ILE A 78 17.73 -7.47 -2.86
C ILE A 78 17.20 -7.67 -4.29
N PRO A 79 17.77 -8.60 -5.08
CA PRO A 79 17.26 -8.92 -6.42
C PRO A 79 15.83 -9.47 -6.36
N THR A 80 14.99 -9.02 -7.29
CA THR A 80 13.61 -9.48 -7.48
C THR A 80 13.40 -9.93 -8.93
N GLY A 81 12.15 -10.12 -9.34
CA GLY A 81 11.80 -10.22 -10.75
C GLY A 81 11.88 -8.87 -11.47
N ALA A 82 11.94 -8.90 -12.79
CA ALA A 82 11.92 -7.69 -13.61
C ALA A 82 10.59 -6.93 -13.43
N GLY A 83 10.66 -5.61 -13.46
CA GLY A 83 9.48 -4.76 -13.28
C GLY A 83 8.97 -4.71 -11.85
N ALA A 84 9.86 -4.78 -10.85
CA ALA A 84 9.51 -4.63 -9.43
C ALA A 84 8.70 -3.35 -9.22
N HIS A 85 7.43 -3.48 -8.80
CA HIS A 85 6.48 -2.39 -8.83
C HIS A 85 5.97 -2.01 -7.45
N ASN A 86 5.43 -2.94 -6.69
CA ASN A 86 4.84 -2.69 -5.38
C ASN A 86 5.46 -3.56 -4.30
N VAL A 87 5.49 -3.05 -3.08
CA VAL A 87 5.95 -3.78 -1.89
C VAL A 87 4.82 -3.81 -0.88
N THR A 88 4.45 -5.00 -0.43
CA THR A 88 3.45 -5.22 0.62
C THR A 88 4.06 -6.09 1.71
N PHE A 89 3.80 -5.76 2.97
CA PHE A 89 4.25 -6.56 4.10
C PHE A 89 3.15 -7.49 4.61
N SER A 90 3.54 -8.62 5.18
CA SER A 90 2.62 -9.43 6.00
C SER A 90 2.14 -8.65 7.22
N PRO A 91 0.97 -8.96 7.80
CA PRO A 91 0.44 -8.27 8.97
C PRO A 91 1.39 -8.28 10.18
N ASP A 92 2.20 -9.32 10.34
CA ASP A 92 3.21 -9.44 11.39
C ASP A 92 4.56 -8.79 11.05
N GLY A 93 4.69 -8.19 9.85
CA GLY A 93 5.89 -7.52 9.38
C GLY A 93 7.06 -8.44 9.03
N LYS A 94 6.90 -9.77 9.09
CA LYS A 94 8.02 -10.71 8.88
C LYS A 94 8.31 -11.04 7.43
N LEU A 95 7.32 -10.87 6.55
CA LEU A 95 7.48 -11.09 5.11
C LEU A 95 7.19 -9.82 4.33
N ALA A 96 7.94 -9.63 3.26
CA ALA A 96 7.67 -8.63 2.23
C ALA A 96 7.40 -9.33 0.89
N TYR A 97 6.42 -8.83 0.17
CA TYR A 97 5.99 -9.32 -1.13
C TYR A 97 6.21 -8.23 -2.17
N ILE A 98 6.92 -8.55 -3.23
CA ILE A 98 7.21 -7.61 -4.31
C ILE A 98 6.53 -8.11 -5.58
N ALA A 99 5.61 -7.30 -6.12
CA ALA A 99 4.97 -7.59 -7.39
C ALA A 99 5.91 -7.24 -8.55
N ASN A 100 6.12 -8.17 -9.46
CA ASN A 100 7.03 -8.05 -10.59
C ASN A 100 6.27 -8.10 -11.92
N LEU A 101 6.01 -6.93 -12.48
CA LEU A 101 5.25 -6.77 -13.74
C LEU A 101 5.89 -7.48 -14.93
N GLY A 102 7.21 -7.49 -15.00
CA GLY A 102 7.94 -8.01 -16.16
C GLY A 102 8.14 -9.52 -16.14
N THR A 103 8.22 -10.14 -14.96
CA THR A 103 8.38 -11.60 -14.82
C THR A 103 7.09 -12.32 -14.42
N ASN A 104 5.96 -11.60 -14.31
CA ASN A 104 4.67 -12.22 -13.93
C ASN A 104 4.79 -13.03 -12.63
N SER A 105 5.39 -12.45 -11.61
CA SER A 105 5.69 -13.16 -10.37
C SER A 105 5.59 -12.26 -9.15
N ILE A 106 5.51 -12.91 -7.98
CA ILE A 106 5.68 -12.27 -6.69
C ILE A 106 6.97 -12.78 -6.06
N THR A 107 7.90 -11.87 -5.75
CA THR A 107 9.07 -12.20 -4.93
C THR A 107 8.69 -12.11 -3.46
N ILE A 108 8.95 -13.15 -2.69
CA ILE A 108 8.73 -13.21 -1.23
C ILE A 108 10.09 -13.11 -0.55
N ILE A 109 10.20 -12.17 0.39
CA ILE A 109 11.42 -11.87 1.15
C ILE A 109 11.13 -11.99 2.64
N ASN A 110 12.04 -12.59 3.40
CA ASN A 110 12.03 -12.46 4.85
C ASN A 110 12.43 -11.03 5.22
N ALA A 111 11.50 -10.27 5.78
CA ALA A 111 11.72 -8.85 6.07
C ALA A 111 12.68 -8.62 7.26
N VAL A 112 12.92 -9.64 8.09
CA VAL A 112 13.85 -9.58 9.22
C VAL A 112 15.28 -9.88 8.77
N SER A 113 15.49 -11.07 8.13
CA SER A 113 16.84 -11.48 7.67
C SER A 113 17.26 -10.81 6.36
N LYS A 114 16.33 -10.15 5.65
CA LYS A 114 16.54 -9.55 4.34
C LYS A 114 16.97 -10.57 3.27
N GLU A 115 16.46 -11.78 3.37
CA GLU A 115 16.74 -12.87 2.45
C GLU A 115 15.56 -13.15 1.55
N LYS A 116 15.81 -13.33 0.27
CA LYS A 116 14.80 -13.78 -0.69
C LYS A 116 14.46 -15.24 -0.41
N LEU A 117 13.17 -15.52 -0.25
CA LEU A 117 12.68 -16.86 0.05
C LEU A 117 12.16 -17.59 -1.19
N ALA A 118 11.48 -16.90 -2.09
CA ALA A 118 10.89 -17.49 -3.30
C ALA A 118 10.53 -16.42 -4.34
N ASP A 119 10.39 -16.88 -5.60
CA ASP A 119 9.60 -16.23 -6.63
C ASP A 119 8.42 -17.13 -6.96
N VAL A 120 7.20 -16.61 -6.79
CA VAL A 120 5.96 -17.32 -7.09
C VAL A 120 5.43 -16.83 -8.42
N LEU A 121 5.35 -17.70 -9.41
CA LEU A 121 4.75 -17.37 -10.69
C LEU A 121 3.25 -17.13 -10.52
N THR A 122 2.74 -16.11 -11.17
CA THR A 122 1.34 -15.71 -11.21
C THR A 122 0.90 -15.59 -12.67
N ASP A 123 -0.10 -14.76 -12.95
CA ASP A 123 -0.45 -14.47 -14.34
C ASP A 123 0.12 -13.12 -14.80
N THR A 124 -0.20 -12.75 -16.02
CA THR A 124 0.42 -11.66 -16.78
C THR A 124 0.37 -10.31 -16.07
N LYS A 125 1.55 -9.72 -15.85
CA LYS A 125 1.79 -8.40 -15.24
C LYS A 125 1.27 -8.32 -13.81
N ALA A 126 1.87 -9.09 -12.89
CA ALA A 126 1.65 -8.94 -11.46
C ALA A 126 1.93 -7.48 -11.02
N HIS A 127 0.91 -6.76 -10.59
CA HIS A 127 0.96 -5.32 -10.31
C HIS A 127 0.96 -5.01 -8.82
N ASP A 128 0.12 -5.69 -8.05
CA ASP A 128 -0.06 -5.48 -6.61
C ASP A 128 -0.25 -6.80 -5.88
N VAL A 129 -0.01 -6.79 -4.57
CA VAL A 129 -0.22 -7.92 -3.67
C VAL A 129 -1.03 -7.48 -2.48
N ALA A 130 -2.12 -8.18 -2.19
CA ALA A 130 -2.83 -8.10 -0.93
C ALA A 130 -2.50 -9.32 -0.06
N VAL A 131 -2.39 -9.14 1.25
CA VAL A 131 -2.16 -10.22 2.21
C VAL A 131 -3.33 -10.29 3.18
N SER A 132 -3.83 -11.50 3.43
CA SER A 132 -4.92 -11.71 4.39
C SER A 132 -4.52 -11.31 5.81
N PRO A 133 -5.47 -10.87 6.67
CA PRO A 133 -5.16 -10.45 8.03
C PRO A 133 -4.50 -11.52 8.90
N ASP A 134 -4.75 -12.81 8.62
CA ASP A 134 -4.11 -13.93 9.30
C ASP A 134 -2.73 -14.31 8.72
N GLY A 135 -2.30 -13.62 7.65
CA GLY A 135 -1.02 -13.83 6.99
C GLY A 135 -0.89 -15.13 6.21
N LYS A 136 -1.96 -15.92 6.05
CA LYS A 136 -1.88 -17.25 5.43
C LYS A 136 -2.08 -17.23 3.91
N THR A 137 -2.78 -16.23 3.40
CA THR A 137 -3.07 -16.08 1.97
C THR A 137 -2.55 -14.74 1.47
N ALA A 138 -1.84 -14.77 0.36
CA ALA A 138 -1.57 -13.57 -0.43
C ALA A 138 -2.31 -13.66 -1.77
N VAL A 139 -2.64 -12.51 -2.35
CA VAL A 139 -3.33 -12.45 -3.65
C VAL A 139 -2.60 -11.47 -4.55
N SER A 140 -2.14 -11.94 -5.70
CA SER A 140 -1.58 -11.09 -6.76
C SER A 140 -2.70 -10.55 -7.64
N CYS A 141 -2.66 -9.25 -7.91
CA CYS A 141 -3.49 -8.61 -8.94
C CYS A 141 -2.71 -8.59 -10.26
N ASN A 142 -3.23 -9.27 -11.28
CA ASN A 142 -2.55 -9.47 -12.56
C ASN A 142 -3.18 -8.55 -13.61
N VAL A 143 -2.64 -7.33 -13.72
CA VAL A 143 -3.25 -6.25 -14.52
C VAL A 143 -3.31 -6.56 -16.02
N GLY A 144 -2.40 -7.36 -16.52
CA GLY A 144 -2.35 -7.76 -17.93
C GLY A 144 -3.42 -8.81 -18.29
N ALA A 145 -3.71 -9.72 -17.38
CA ALA A 145 -4.67 -10.81 -17.59
C ALA A 145 -6.10 -10.46 -17.13
N GLY A 146 -6.27 -9.45 -16.28
CA GLY A 146 -7.58 -9.11 -15.72
C GLY A 146 -8.10 -10.15 -14.72
N ASN A 147 -7.19 -10.73 -13.95
CA ASN A 147 -7.48 -11.75 -12.97
C ASN A 147 -6.63 -11.57 -11.69
N ILE A 148 -6.90 -12.42 -10.72
CA ILE A 148 -6.10 -12.52 -9.51
C ILE A 148 -5.57 -13.94 -9.32
N THR A 149 -4.42 -14.08 -8.65
CA THR A 149 -3.83 -15.37 -8.28
C THR A 149 -3.71 -15.47 -6.76
N PHE A 150 -4.36 -16.46 -6.16
CA PHE A 150 -4.20 -16.81 -4.75
C PHE A 150 -2.89 -17.55 -4.53
N ILE A 151 -2.20 -17.22 -3.45
CA ILE A 151 -0.91 -17.77 -3.05
C ILE A 151 -1.03 -18.26 -1.61
N ASP A 152 -0.73 -19.52 -1.39
CA ASP A 152 -0.53 -20.06 -0.04
C ASP A 152 0.82 -19.62 0.50
N VAL A 153 0.81 -18.89 1.60
CA VAL A 153 2.01 -18.24 2.16
C VAL A 153 2.96 -19.28 2.75
N ALA A 154 2.45 -20.34 3.36
CA ALA A 154 3.29 -21.36 4.00
C ALA A 154 4.10 -22.16 2.97
N SER A 155 3.45 -22.63 1.92
CA SER A 155 4.10 -23.38 0.85
C SER A 155 4.77 -22.46 -0.20
N LYS A 156 4.44 -21.17 -0.21
CA LYS A 156 4.89 -20.19 -1.21
C LYS A 156 4.54 -20.62 -2.63
N LYS A 157 3.32 -21.10 -2.83
CA LYS A 157 2.82 -21.57 -4.13
C LYS A 157 1.53 -20.89 -4.52
N ALA A 158 1.38 -20.59 -5.81
CA ALA A 158 0.09 -20.24 -6.37
C ALA A 158 -0.86 -21.44 -6.28
N THR A 159 -2.09 -21.21 -5.82
CA THR A 159 -3.08 -22.25 -5.58
C THR A 159 -4.27 -22.16 -6.53
N HIS A 160 -4.67 -20.94 -6.89
CA HIS A 160 -5.82 -20.71 -7.76
C HIS A 160 -5.72 -19.36 -8.47
N THR A 161 -6.13 -19.33 -9.73
CA THR A 161 -6.25 -18.07 -10.50
C THR A 161 -7.68 -17.94 -11.00
N MET A 162 -8.29 -16.76 -10.81
CA MET A 162 -9.66 -16.51 -11.23
C MET A 162 -9.82 -15.15 -11.91
N PRO A 163 -10.65 -15.03 -12.96
CA PRO A 163 -10.94 -13.74 -13.58
C PRO A 163 -11.72 -12.85 -12.64
N THR A 164 -11.44 -11.54 -12.68
CA THR A 164 -12.19 -10.52 -11.93
C THR A 164 -12.74 -9.43 -12.83
N GLY A 165 -11.94 -8.91 -13.74
CA GLY A 165 -12.29 -7.85 -14.67
C GLY A 165 -11.06 -7.23 -15.30
N LYS A 166 -11.25 -6.41 -16.32
CA LYS A 166 -10.15 -5.79 -17.07
C LYS A 166 -9.28 -4.92 -16.17
N LYS A 167 -7.97 -5.14 -16.25
CA LYS A 167 -6.96 -4.42 -15.45
C LYS A 167 -7.22 -4.57 -13.96
N ALA A 168 -7.25 -5.80 -13.45
CA ALA A 168 -7.22 -6.07 -12.01
C ALA A 168 -5.94 -5.46 -11.42
N ILE A 169 -6.06 -4.31 -10.71
CA ILE A 169 -4.91 -3.45 -10.40
C ILE A 169 -4.47 -3.55 -8.96
N THR A 170 -5.38 -3.58 -8.04
CA THR A 170 -5.12 -3.59 -6.58
C THR A 170 -6.26 -4.29 -5.85
N ALA A 171 -5.97 -4.80 -4.66
CA ALA A 171 -6.96 -5.47 -3.83
C ALA A 171 -6.76 -5.17 -2.34
N VAL A 172 -7.82 -5.39 -1.55
CA VAL A 172 -7.77 -5.31 -0.09
C VAL A 172 -8.69 -6.36 0.53
N PHE A 173 -8.20 -7.06 1.56
CA PHE A 173 -8.99 -7.98 2.36
C PHE A 173 -9.80 -7.24 3.42
N SER A 174 -11.01 -7.73 3.74
CA SER A 174 -11.75 -7.32 4.94
C SER A 174 -10.98 -7.72 6.21
N PRO A 175 -11.28 -7.10 7.37
CA PRO A 175 -10.57 -7.39 8.64
C PRO A 175 -10.70 -8.84 9.11
N ASP A 176 -11.78 -9.50 8.76
CA ASP A 176 -12.02 -10.92 9.07
C ASP A 176 -11.42 -11.88 8.05
N GLY A 177 -10.79 -11.34 6.98
CA GLY A 177 -10.17 -12.11 5.91
C GLY A 177 -11.14 -12.83 4.98
N LYS A 178 -12.47 -12.68 5.18
CA LYS A 178 -13.48 -13.44 4.41
C LYS A 178 -13.87 -12.81 3.10
N THR A 179 -13.66 -11.52 2.95
CA THR A 179 -14.00 -10.77 1.74
C THR A 179 -12.75 -10.12 1.15
N LEU A 180 -12.61 -10.20 -0.17
CA LEU A 180 -11.58 -9.51 -0.92
C LEU A 180 -12.25 -8.54 -1.90
N TYR A 181 -11.81 -7.29 -1.91
CA TYR A 181 -12.23 -6.25 -2.84
C TYR A 181 -11.13 -6.06 -3.88
N VAL A 182 -11.45 -6.24 -5.17
CA VAL A 182 -10.50 -6.12 -6.28
C VAL A 182 -10.93 -5.00 -7.21
N VAL A 183 -10.10 -4.01 -7.41
CA VAL A 183 -10.34 -2.91 -8.36
C VAL A 183 -9.99 -3.37 -9.77
N ASN A 184 -10.96 -3.32 -10.67
CA ASN A 184 -10.81 -3.57 -12.09
C ASN A 184 -10.81 -2.23 -12.83
N ALA A 185 -9.63 -1.61 -12.93
CA ALA A 185 -9.47 -0.25 -13.44
C ALA A 185 -9.95 -0.08 -14.90
N GLY A 186 -9.86 -1.14 -15.70
CA GLY A 186 -10.32 -1.12 -17.10
C GLY A 186 -11.83 -1.13 -17.24
N ASP A 187 -12.53 -1.84 -16.37
CA ASP A 187 -14.00 -1.92 -16.36
C ASP A 187 -14.65 -0.82 -15.50
N GLY A 188 -13.88 -0.16 -14.64
CA GLY A 188 -14.40 0.85 -13.73
C GLY A 188 -15.31 0.25 -12.67
N ASN A 189 -14.96 -0.92 -12.15
CA ASN A 189 -15.74 -1.59 -11.11
C ASN A 189 -14.83 -2.25 -10.05
N ILE A 190 -15.46 -2.74 -8.98
CA ILE A 190 -14.80 -3.45 -7.89
C ILE A 190 -15.49 -4.81 -7.74
N SER A 191 -14.74 -5.89 -7.94
CA SER A 191 -15.23 -7.25 -7.66
C SER A 191 -15.14 -7.51 -6.15
N VAL A 192 -16.23 -8.00 -5.56
CA VAL A 192 -16.32 -8.44 -4.17
C VAL A 192 -16.32 -9.96 -4.16
N ILE A 193 -15.28 -10.55 -3.58
CA ILE A 193 -14.99 -11.97 -3.65
C ILE A 193 -15.10 -12.57 -2.25
N ASP A 194 -15.85 -13.66 -2.12
CA ASP A 194 -15.80 -14.53 -0.95
C ASP A 194 -14.51 -15.36 -1.03
N VAL A 195 -13.65 -15.19 -0.04
CA VAL A 195 -12.30 -15.79 -0.03
C VAL A 195 -12.34 -17.31 0.15
N ASN A 196 -13.32 -17.82 0.93
CA ASN A 196 -13.43 -19.25 1.19
C ASN A 196 -13.92 -20.03 -0.04
N THR A 197 -14.90 -19.48 -0.74
CA THR A 197 -15.46 -20.10 -1.94
C THR A 197 -14.73 -19.70 -3.22
N GLN A 198 -13.89 -18.67 -3.16
CA GLN A 198 -13.17 -18.06 -4.27
C GLN A 198 -14.12 -17.69 -5.43
N LYS A 199 -15.26 -17.07 -5.09
CA LYS A 199 -16.27 -16.64 -6.07
C LYS A 199 -16.59 -15.16 -5.91
N ILE A 200 -16.83 -14.49 -7.04
CA ILE A 200 -17.38 -13.14 -7.03
C ILE A 200 -18.82 -13.21 -6.53
N THR A 201 -19.11 -12.53 -5.43
CA THR A 201 -20.45 -12.47 -4.83
C THR A 201 -21.21 -11.22 -5.24
N LYS A 202 -20.49 -10.14 -5.52
CA LYS A 202 -21.02 -8.84 -5.94
C LYS A 202 -20.01 -8.11 -6.82
N THR A 203 -20.53 -7.17 -7.59
CA THR A 203 -19.72 -6.17 -8.29
C THR A 203 -20.24 -4.79 -7.92
N PHE A 204 -19.36 -3.94 -7.39
CA PHE A 204 -19.71 -2.55 -7.09
C PHE A 204 -19.31 -1.65 -8.26
N PRO A 205 -20.05 -0.56 -8.53
CA PRO A 205 -19.55 0.48 -9.39
C PRO A 205 -18.28 1.09 -8.77
N GLY A 206 -17.33 1.48 -9.61
CA GLY A 206 -16.07 2.10 -9.21
C GLY A 206 -15.68 3.17 -10.23
N ALA A 207 -14.42 3.53 -10.26
CA ALA A 207 -13.89 4.52 -11.18
C ALA A 207 -13.04 3.88 -12.28
N LYS A 208 -13.21 4.30 -13.54
CA LYS A 208 -12.29 3.93 -14.63
C LYS A 208 -10.90 4.48 -14.33
N GLY A 209 -9.89 3.62 -14.49
CA GLY A 209 -8.52 4.00 -14.21
C GLY A 209 -8.17 4.09 -12.72
N ALA A 210 -9.08 3.69 -11.81
CA ALA A 210 -8.78 3.64 -10.37
C ALA A 210 -7.50 2.85 -10.09
N MET A 211 -6.61 3.41 -9.27
CA MET A 211 -5.28 2.86 -9.02
C MET A 211 -5.08 2.38 -7.59
N ALA A 212 -5.94 2.80 -6.66
CA ALA A 212 -5.85 2.42 -5.26
C ALA A 212 -7.22 2.25 -4.63
N ILE A 213 -7.31 1.29 -3.71
CA ILE A 213 -8.41 1.10 -2.77
C ILE A 213 -7.81 0.88 -1.38
N LYS A 214 -8.23 1.65 -0.40
CA LYS A 214 -7.81 1.48 1.00
C LYS A 214 -9.00 1.70 1.93
N PRO A 215 -9.16 0.86 2.96
CA PRO A 215 -10.13 1.13 4.00
C PRO A 215 -9.66 2.29 4.88
N ASN A 216 -10.60 3.00 5.48
CA ASN A 216 -10.26 3.82 6.64
C ASN A 216 -10.01 2.91 7.87
N ASN A 217 -9.43 3.47 8.94
CA ASN A 217 -8.93 2.69 10.08
C ASN A 217 -9.99 1.82 10.78
N ASN A 218 -11.26 2.21 10.73
CA ASN A 218 -12.37 1.46 11.34
C ASN A 218 -13.19 0.63 10.32
N TRP A 219 -12.74 0.57 9.08
CA TRP A 219 -13.41 -0.18 8.00
C TRP A 219 -14.86 0.23 7.70
N SER A 220 -15.26 1.44 8.11
CA SER A 220 -16.56 1.97 7.76
C SER A 220 -16.66 2.44 6.30
N GLN A 221 -15.53 2.73 5.67
CA GLN A 221 -15.44 3.20 4.29
C GLN A 221 -14.25 2.61 3.55
N LEU A 222 -14.42 2.41 2.25
CA LEU A 222 -13.35 2.17 1.28
C LEU A 222 -13.10 3.49 0.53
N TRP A 223 -11.86 3.93 0.53
CA TRP A 223 -11.42 5.09 -0.20
C TRP A 223 -10.79 4.63 -1.52
N VAL A 224 -11.33 5.10 -2.64
CA VAL A 224 -10.94 4.68 -3.99
C VAL A 224 -10.52 5.90 -4.79
N THR A 225 -9.37 5.82 -5.46
CA THR A 225 -8.92 6.88 -6.35
C THR A 225 -9.72 6.87 -7.65
N ASP A 226 -10.11 8.06 -8.10
CA ASP A 226 -10.72 8.31 -9.41
C ASP A 226 -9.87 9.30 -10.20
N PRO A 227 -8.88 8.82 -10.96
CA PRO A 227 -8.01 9.69 -11.73
C PRO A 227 -8.71 10.35 -12.94
N THR A 228 -9.83 9.76 -13.40
CA THR A 228 -10.60 10.30 -14.54
C THR A 228 -11.33 11.58 -14.14
N ASP A 229 -12.02 11.54 -13.00
CA ASP A 229 -12.80 12.68 -12.49
C ASP A 229 -12.04 13.51 -11.45
N ASN A 230 -10.76 13.17 -11.20
CA ASN A 230 -9.91 13.87 -10.22
C ASN A 230 -10.51 13.86 -8.81
N LYS A 231 -10.95 12.70 -8.34
CA LYS A 231 -11.62 12.53 -7.05
C LYS A 231 -11.07 11.38 -6.24
N LEU A 232 -11.38 11.40 -4.95
CA LEU A 232 -11.44 10.21 -4.12
C LEU A 232 -12.92 9.89 -3.89
N LEU A 233 -13.29 8.63 -4.10
CA LEU A 233 -14.63 8.11 -3.78
C LEU A 233 -14.58 7.45 -2.41
N LEU A 234 -15.52 7.82 -1.53
CA LEU A 234 -15.70 7.24 -0.21
C LEU A 234 -16.90 6.30 -0.31
N MET A 235 -16.64 5.01 -0.27
CA MET A 235 -17.64 3.99 -0.59
C MET A 235 -17.98 3.15 0.65
N ASN A 236 -19.23 2.77 0.77
CA ASN A 236 -19.67 1.82 1.77
C ASN A 236 -19.19 0.39 1.41
N PRO A 237 -18.45 -0.31 2.28
CA PRO A 237 -17.90 -1.63 1.95
C PRO A 237 -18.96 -2.72 1.82
N LYS A 238 -20.18 -2.53 2.39
CA LYS A 238 -21.24 -3.54 2.35
C LYS A 238 -22.13 -3.41 1.12
N THR A 239 -22.41 -2.17 0.71
CA THR A 239 -23.35 -1.86 -0.37
C THR A 239 -22.67 -1.45 -1.66
N GLY A 240 -21.43 -0.94 -1.60
CA GLY A 240 -20.73 -0.36 -2.73
C GLY A 240 -21.23 1.03 -3.14
N SER A 241 -22.14 1.63 -2.36
CA SER A 241 -22.61 2.98 -2.64
C SER A 241 -21.52 4.01 -2.35
N VAL A 242 -21.37 4.99 -3.22
CA VAL A 242 -20.54 6.17 -2.98
C VAL A 242 -21.29 7.09 -2.01
N GLU A 243 -20.76 7.24 -0.79
CA GLU A 243 -21.34 8.06 0.27
C GLU A 243 -20.88 9.51 0.21
N ALA A 244 -19.66 9.71 -0.32
CA ALA A 244 -19.07 11.02 -0.52
C ALA A 244 -17.97 10.98 -1.56
N SER A 245 -17.57 12.14 -2.06
CA SER A 245 -16.36 12.31 -2.87
C SER A 245 -15.57 13.54 -2.42
N ILE A 246 -14.27 13.51 -2.69
CA ILE A 246 -13.35 14.61 -2.39
C ILE A 246 -12.65 14.97 -3.69
N ASP A 247 -12.65 16.24 -4.07
CA ASP A 247 -11.92 16.72 -5.24
C ASP A 247 -10.41 16.68 -4.97
N VAL A 248 -9.68 15.93 -5.81
CA VAL A 248 -8.22 15.79 -5.74
C VAL A 248 -7.66 15.95 -7.15
N PRO A 249 -7.37 17.18 -7.58
CA PRO A 249 -6.91 17.44 -8.94
C PRO A 249 -5.58 16.76 -9.25
N GLY A 250 -5.29 16.52 -10.53
CA GLY A 250 -4.00 16.04 -10.98
C GLY A 250 -3.82 14.51 -10.95
N GLU A 251 -4.86 13.76 -11.25
CA GLU A 251 -4.86 12.31 -11.38
C GLU A 251 -4.40 11.61 -10.07
N PRO A 252 -5.27 11.52 -9.04
CA PRO A 252 -4.96 10.79 -7.83
C PRO A 252 -4.62 9.34 -8.15
N HIS A 253 -3.48 8.85 -7.63
CA HIS A 253 -2.94 7.54 -7.97
C HIS A 253 -2.90 6.61 -6.75
N GLY A 254 -1.91 6.78 -5.88
CA GLY A 254 -1.79 6.03 -4.64
C GLY A 254 -2.37 6.80 -3.46
N LEU A 255 -2.89 6.10 -2.47
CA LEU A 255 -3.36 6.69 -1.22
C LEU A 255 -2.99 5.85 -0.01
N VAL A 256 -2.80 6.50 1.14
CA VAL A 256 -2.56 5.85 2.43
C VAL A 256 -3.11 6.72 3.57
N HIS A 257 -3.69 6.06 4.57
CA HIS A 257 -4.11 6.73 5.79
C HIS A 257 -2.95 6.85 6.77
N SER A 258 -2.91 7.94 7.54
CA SER A 258 -2.04 8.05 8.71
C SER A 258 -2.45 6.99 9.77
N PRO A 259 -1.54 6.60 10.68
CA PRO A 259 -1.84 5.60 11.70
C PRO A 259 -2.99 5.98 12.63
N ASP A 260 -3.12 7.27 12.90
CA ASP A 260 -4.22 7.82 13.72
C ASP A 260 -5.53 7.99 12.92
N GLY A 261 -5.51 7.73 11.61
CA GLY A 261 -6.65 7.83 10.71
C GLY A 261 -7.11 9.26 10.42
N LYS A 262 -6.40 10.29 10.88
CA LYS A 262 -6.83 11.69 10.73
C LYS A 262 -6.43 12.30 9.39
N THR A 263 -5.43 11.73 8.73
CA THR A 263 -4.91 12.25 7.46
C THR A 263 -4.86 11.15 6.41
N VAL A 264 -5.22 11.50 5.18
CA VAL A 264 -4.96 10.69 3.99
C VAL A 264 -3.94 11.40 3.13
N TYR A 265 -2.90 10.67 2.75
CA TYR A 265 -1.90 11.12 1.79
C TYR A 265 -2.26 10.57 0.41
N VAL A 266 -2.29 11.44 -0.59
CA VAL A 266 -2.65 11.06 -1.97
C VAL A 266 -1.60 11.58 -2.94
N GLY A 267 -0.99 10.67 -3.68
CA GLY A 267 -0.09 11.03 -4.77
C GLY A 267 -0.88 11.55 -5.99
N GLN A 268 -0.51 12.70 -6.50
CA GLN A 268 -1.12 13.34 -7.68
C GLN A 268 -0.14 13.32 -8.85
N ARG A 269 -0.32 12.35 -9.73
CA ARG A 269 0.65 12.02 -10.78
C ARG A 269 0.95 13.17 -11.75
N LYS A 270 -0.07 13.90 -12.19
CA LYS A 270 0.10 15.03 -13.15
C LYS A 270 0.72 16.26 -12.53
N LEU A 271 0.58 16.44 -11.23
CA LEU A 271 1.06 17.63 -10.52
C LEU A 271 2.40 17.40 -9.81
N ASN A 272 2.94 16.17 -9.85
CA ASN A 272 4.17 15.79 -9.14
C ASN A 272 4.14 16.26 -7.68
N GLN A 273 3.07 15.93 -6.96
CA GLN A 273 2.89 16.34 -5.57
C GLN A 273 2.11 15.31 -4.77
N ILE A 274 2.20 15.43 -3.44
CA ILE A 274 1.37 14.69 -2.49
C ILE A 274 0.42 15.67 -1.82
N SER A 275 -0.88 15.37 -1.83
CA SER A 275 -1.89 16.08 -1.02
C SER A 275 -2.11 15.38 0.30
N MET A 276 -2.22 16.16 1.37
CA MET A 276 -2.67 15.75 2.69
C MET A 276 -4.12 16.17 2.86
N ILE A 277 -4.99 15.21 3.14
CA ILE A 277 -6.43 15.41 3.29
C ILE A 277 -6.79 15.12 4.74
N ASP A 278 -7.42 16.07 5.41
CA ASP A 278 -8.02 15.83 6.73
C ASP A 278 -9.29 14.98 6.57
N THR A 279 -9.34 13.85 7.27
CA THR A 279 -10.42 12.85 7.10
C THR A 279 -11.75 13.30 7.66
N THR A 280 -11.76 14.23 8.61
CA THR A 280 -12.98 14.76 9.23
C THR A 280 -13.63 15.84 8.37
N SER A 281 -12.85 16.85 7.98
CA SER A 281 -13.33 17.94 7.12
C SER A 281 -13.39 17.55 5.63
N ARG A 282 -12.71 16.47 5.23
CA ARG A 282 -12.60 16.00 3.84
C ARG A 282 -12.03 17.06 2.90
N LYS A 283 -11.09 17.86 3.40
CA LYS A 283 -10.43 18.93 2.64
C LYS A 283 -8.93 18.68 2.52
N ILE A 284 -8.36 19.09 1.40
CA ILE A 284 -6.90 19.17 1.26
C ILE A 284 -6.42 20.28 2.20
N VAL A 285 -5.58 19.91 3.17
CA VAL A 285 -5.01 20.85 4.15
C VAL A 285 -3.57 21.24 3.84
N LYS A 286 -2.88 20.43 3.03
CA LYS A 286 -1.50 20.72 2.59
C LYS A 286 -1.20 19.96 1.31
N THR A 287 -0.31 20.53 0.49
CA THR A 287 0.34 19.85 -0.65
C THR A 287 1.86 19.96 -0.52
N THR A 288 2.57 18.93 -1.00
CA THR A 288 4.03 18.89 -1.01
C THR A 288 4.50 18.43 -2.38
N PRO A 289 5.30 19.22 -3.12
CA PRO A 289 5.94 18.78 -4.37
C PRO A 289 6.89 17.59 -4.13
N ILE A 290 7.05 16.70 -5.13
CA ILE A 290 7.96 15.56 -5.14
C ILE A 290 8.80 15.51 -6.40
#